data_056bc9d95b61cfcc7d3f077ebba9c794
#
_entry.id   056bc9d95b61cfcc7d3f077ebba9c794
#
_cell.length_a   1.000
_cell.length_b   1.000
_cell.length_c   1.000
_cell.angle_alpha   90.00
_cell.angle_beta   90.00
_cell.angle_gamma   90.00
#
_symmetry.space_group_name_H-M   'P 1'
#
loop_
_entity.id
_entity.type
_entity.pdbx_description
1 polymer ?
#
loop_
_entity_poly.entity_id
_entity_poly.type
_entity_poly.pdbx_seq_one_letter_code
_entity_poly.pdbx_strand_id
1 'polypeptide(L)'
;MVSSEENKRVVANFVEACQNQHNLVAADDIFHPDFINHYAPEGRMFPEVQGRPASGFQRFYGMLLVAFPAATMSIEEQIAERDLVATRKTLRGTHGGELWGLPPTGNRVEWEFIDIFRIRDGRILEHWTHMDFEALRAQMRPDP
;
A
#
# COMPACT_ATOMS: atom_id res chain seq x y z
N MET A 1 18.88 -20.54 -1.31
CA MET A 1 17.57 -20.26 -1.90
C MET A 1 16.66 -19.68 -0.83
N VAL A 2 16.10 -18.52 -1.07
CA VAL A 2 15.20 -17.85 -0.12
C VAL A 2 13.86 -18.58 -0.14
N SER A 3 13.30 -18.87 1.04
CA SER A 3 12.05 -19.61 1.15
C SER A 3 10.83 -18.73 0.91
N SER A 4 9.69 -19.34 0.56
CA SER A 4 8.40 -18.65 0.45
C SER A 4 8.02 -17.97 1.76
N GLU A 5 8.32 -18.60 2.91
CA GLU A 5 8.03 -18.01 4.22
C GLU A 5 8.88 -16.77 4.50
N GLU A 6 10.14 -16.76 4.07
CA GLU A 6 10.98 -15.57 4.21
C GLU A 6 10.47 -14.43 3.33
N ASN A 7 10.02 -14.73 2.11
CA ASN A 7 9.44 -13.74 1.22
C ASN A 7 8.15 -13.14 1.78
N LYS A 8 7.28 -13.98 2.37
CA LYS A 8 6.08 -13.49 3.07
C LYS A 8 6.44 -12.53 4.20
N ARG A 9 7.51 -12.82 4.95
CA ARG A 9 7.95 -11.93 6.05
C ARG A 9 8.42 -10.58 5.56
N VAL A 10 9.07 -10.52 4.40
CA VAL A 10 9.47 -9.23 3.80
C VAL A 10 8.24 -8.35 3.59
N VAL A 11 7.17 -8.91 3.01
CA VAL A 11 5.92 -8.17 2.77
C VAL A 11 5.23 -7.82 4.09
N ALA A 12 5.16 -8.76 5.04
CA ALA A 12 4.54 -8.51 6.35
C ALA A 12 5.28 -7.40 7.12
N ASN A 13 6.61 -7.39 7.05
CA ASN A 13 7.41 -6.33 7.65
C ASN A 13 7.16 -4.97 7.00
N PHE A 14 7.03 -4.94 5.68
CA PHE A 14 6.65 -3.73 4.95
C PHE A 14 5.30 -3.20 5.44
N VAL A 15 4.28 -4.06 5.52
CA VAL A 15 2.94 -3.67 5.99
C VAL A 15 3.02 -3.11 7.41
N GLU A 16 3.71 -3.81 8.31
CA GLU A 16 3.79 -3.37 9.71
C GLU A 16 4.55 -2.06 9.86
N ALA A 17 5.74 -1.95 9.28
CA ALA A 17 6.57 -0.75 9.45
C ALA A 17 6.00 0.47 8.74
N CYS A 18 5.62 0.31 7.47
CA CYS A 18 5.21 1.44 6.64
C CYS A 18 3.74 1.76 6.75
N GLN A 19 2.88 0.75 6.74
CA GLN A 19 1.44 0.95 6.67
C GLN A 19 0.76 1.00 8.03
N ASN A 20 1.27 0.30 9.04
CA ASN A 20 0.72 0.33 10.40
C ASN A 20 1.42 1.33 11.32
N GLN A 21 2.75 1.30 11.37
CA GLN A 21 3.51 2.26 12.18
C GLN A 21 3.67 3.61 11.49
N HIS A 22 3.23 3.71 10.24
CA HIS A 22 3.30 4.93 9.42
C HIS A 22 4.73 5.43 9.20
N ASN A 23 5.70 4.54 9.28
CA ASN A 23 7.10 4.87 9.02
C ASN A 23 7.38 4.73 7.52
N LEU A 24 7.03 5.75 6.75
CA LEU A 24 7.17 5.71 5.30
C LEU A 24 8.64 5.68 4.85
N VAL A 25 9.53 6.26 5.65
CA VAL A 25 10.96 6.28 5.35
C VAL A 25 11.56 4.87 5.36
N ALA A 26 11.00 3.96 6.14
CA ALA A 26 11.44 2.56 6.17
C ALA A 26 11.35 1.89 4.80
N ALA A 27 10.49 2.36 3.92
CA ALA A 27 10.36 1.82 2.56
C ALA A 27 11.66 1.99 1.74
N ASP A 28 12.46 3.00 2.03
CA ASP A 28 13.73 3.22 1.33
C ASP A 28 14.69 2.02 1.44
N ASP A 29 14.66 1.32 2.58
CA ASP A 29 15.48 0.12 2.79
C ASP A 29 14.78 -1.17 2.36
N ILE A 30 13.45 -1.17 2.33
CA ILE A 30 12.64 -2.35 2.00
C ILE A 30 12.52 -2.53 0.49
N PHE A 31 12.45 -1.43 -0.26
CA PHE A 31 12.33 -1.50 -1.71
C PHE A 31 13.71 -1.68 -2.35
N HIS A 32 13.76 -2.59 -3.31
CA HIS A 32 14.97 -2.82 -4.09
C HIS A 32 15.33 -1.58 -4.91
N PRO A 33 16.63 -1.28 -5.14
CA PRO A 33 17.02 -0.13 -5.97
C PRO A 33 16.42 -0.12 -7.39
N ASP A 34 16.15 -1.31 -7.93
CA ASP A 34 15.57 -1.48 -9.27
C ASP A 34 14.05 -1.66 -9.24
N PHE A 35 13.38 -1.26 -8.17
CA PHE A 35 11.95 -1.43 -8.00
C PHE A 35 11.14 -0.85 -9.16
N ILE A 36 10.14 -1.62 -9.60
CA ILE A 36 9.18 -1.20 -10.63
C ILE A 36 7.75 -1.40 -10.10
N ASN A 37 6.95 -0.34 -10.16
CA ASN A 37 5.53 -0.42 -9.89
C ASN A 37 4.80 -0.56 -11.22
N HIS A 38 4.13 -1.71 -11.41
CA HIS A 38 3.40 -2.00 -12.65
C HIS A 38 1.96 -1.47 -12.62
N TYR A 39 1.54 -0.89 -11.50
CA TYR A 39 0.20 -0.35 -11.34
C TYR A 39 0.26 1.12 -10.97
N ALA A 40 -0.10 1.96 -11.89
CA ALA A 40 -0.13 3.40 -11.72
C ALA A 40 -1.35 3.98 -12.43
N PRO A 41 -2.56 3.85 -11.84
CA PRO A 41 -3.75 4.40 -12.46
C PRO A 41 -3.63 5.91 -12.61
N GLU A 42 -4.01 6.39 -13.78
CA GLU A 42 -3.84 7.79 -14.18
C GLU A 42 -4.42 8.75 -13.14
N GLY A 43 -3.62 9.70 -12.73
CA GLY A 43 -4.03 10.77 -11.80
C GLY A 43 -4.17 10.35 -10.33
N ARG A 44 -3.93 9.08 -9.99
CA ARG A 44 -4.12 8.59 -8.62
C ARG A 44 -2.87 8.02 -7.97
N MET A 45 -1.90 7.59 -8.76
CA MET A 45 -0.61 7.11 -8.27
C MET A 45 0.48 8.09 -8.65
N PHE A 46 1.54 8.09 -7.89
CA PHE A 46 2.67 8.98 -8.14
C PHE A 46 3.81 8.19 -8.80
N PRO A 47 4.40 8.72 -9.87
CA PRO A 47 5.58 8.09 -10.44
C PRO A 47 6.75 8.15 -9.47
N GLU A 48 7.62 7.16 -9.54
CA GLU A 48 8.84 7.14 -8.74
C GLU A 48 9.79 8.26 -9.20
N VAL A 49 10.40 8.94 -8.26
CA VAL A 49 11.46 9.91 -8.52
C VAL A 49 12.73 9.13 -8.82
N GLN A 50 13.47 9.55 -9.86
CA GLN A 50 14.71 8.89 -10.25
C GLN A 50 15.68 8.77 -9.06
N GLY A 51 16.20 7.57 -8.83
CA GLY A 51 17.08 7.27 -7.69
C GLY A 51 16.36 7.10 -6.35
N ARG A 52 15.01 7.19 -6.33
CA ARG A 52 14.20 7.01 -5.13
C ARG A 52 13.05 6.04 -5.41
N PRO A 53 13.33 4.74 -5.47
CA PRO A 53 12.35 3.74 -5.89
C PRO A 53 11.10 3.66 -5.00
N ALA A 54 11.21 3.99 -3.72
CA ALA A 54 10.06 3.97 -2.81
C ALA A 54 9.22 5.26 -2.85
N SER A 55 9.63 6.27 -3.60
CA SER A 55 8.99 7.60 -3.57
C SER A 55 7.52 7.59 -4.00
N GLY A 56 7.17 6.78 -4.99
CA GLY A 56 5.78 6.67 -5.45
C GLY A 56 4.88 6.13 -4.34
N PHE A 57 5.28 5.06 -3.69
CA PHE A 57 4.56 4.51 -2.55
C PHE A 57 4.48 5.52 -1.39
N GLN A 58 5.59 6.16 -1.05
CA GLN A 58 5.64 7.10 0.07
C GLN A 58 4.67 8.27 -0.13
N ARG A 59 4.59 8.78 -1.36
CA ARG A 59 3.68 9.88 -1.69
C ARG A 59 2.22 9.41 -1.70
N PHE A 60 1.95 8.26 -2.31
CA PHE A 60 0.60 7.71 -2.36
C PHE A 60 0.07 7.36 -0.97
N TYR A 61 0.84 6.60 -0.20
CA TYR A 61 0.38 6.21 1.14
C TYR A 61 0.35 7.40 2.09
N GLY A 62 1.27 8.36 1.93
CA GLY A 62 1.22 9.61 2.68
C GLY A 62 -0.07 10.38 2.43
N MET A 63 -0.55 10.39 1.19
CA MET A 63 -1.85 10.98 0.85
C MET A 63 -3.00 10.26 1.57
N LEU A 64 -2.96 8.93 1.61
CA LEU A 64 -3.97 8.14 2.33
C LEU A 64 -3.93 8.42 3.83
N LEU A 65 -2.75 8.66 4.41
CA LEU A 65 -2.63 8.98 5.84
C LEU A 65 -3.15 10.37 6.19
N VAL A 66 -3.16 11.30 5.25
CA VAL A 66 -3.85 12.59 5.44
C VAL A 66 -5.36 12.37 5.54
N ALA A 67 -5.91 11.53 4.67
CA ALA A 67 -7.34 11.21 4.66
C ALA A 67 -7.74 10.32 5.84
N PHE A 68 -6.89 9.38 6.23
CA PHE A 68 -7.12 8.40 7.28
C PHE A 68 -5.95 8.39 8.28
N PRO A 69 -5.84 9.40 9.18
CA PRO A 69 -4.63 9.60 10.00
C PRO A 69 -4.28 8.43 10.91
N ALA A 70 -5.28 7.65 11.33
CA ALA A 70 -5.09 6.49 12.20
C ALA A 70 -5.29 5.17 11.45
N ALA A 71 -5.05 5.17 10.14
CA ALA A 71 -5.28 3.98 9.31
C ALA A 71 -4.45 2.78 9.77
N THR A 72 -5.10 1.62 9.76
CA THR A 72 -4.45 0.33 9.98
C THR A 72 -4.60 -0.53 8.74
N MET A 73 -3.63 -1.43 8.53
CA MET A 73 -3.62 -2.37 7.42
C MET A 73 -3.51 -3.78 7.99
N SER A 74 -4.51 -4.61 7.76
CA SER A 74 -4.44 -6.01 8.17
C SER A 74 -4.17 -6.91 6.98
N ILE A 75 -3.29 -7.89 7.17
CA ILE A 75 -3.06 -8.97 6.22
C ILE A 75 -4.08 -10.05 6.53
N GLU A 76 -4.96 -10.33 5.56
CA GLU A 76 -5.97 -11.37 5.72
C GLU A 76 -5.40 -12.73 5.36
N GLU A 77 -4.62 -12.80 4.26
CA GLU A 77 -3.90 -14.02 3.88
C GLU A 77 -2.76 -13.69 2.93
N GLN A 78 -1.78 -14.59 2.89
CA GLN A 78 -0.66 -14.51 1.95
C GLN A 78 -0.46 -15.86 1.28
N ILE A 79 -0.24 -15.83 -0.03
CA ILE A 79 0.11 -16.98 -0.83
C ILE A 79 1.41 -16.66 -1.54
N ALA A 80 2.40 -17.55 -1.41
CA ALA A 80 3.69 -17.34 -2.05
C ALA A 80 4.09 -18.53 -2.89
N GLU A 81 4.61 -18.26 -4.07
CA GLU A 81 5.18 -19.24 -4.97
C GLU A 81 6.42 -18.65 -5.61
N ARG A 82 7.56 -19.36 -5.51
CA ARG A 82 8.84 -18.87 -5.99
C ARG A 82 9.19 -17.53 -5.32
N ASP A 83 9.45 -16.49 -6.11
CA ASP A 83 9.78 -15.16 -5.60
C ASP A 83 8.58 -14.20 -5.55
N LEU A 84 7.36 -14.71 -5.78
CA LEU A 84 6.13 -13.92 -5.77
C LEU A 84 5.33 -14.14 -4.48
N VAL A 85 4.78 -13.05 -3.96
CA VAL A 85 3.90 -13.07 -2.79
C VAL A 85 2.61 -12.31 -3.13
N ALA A 86 1.48 -13.02 -3.09
CA ALA A 86 0.17 -12.41 -3.17
C ALA A 86 -0.35 -12.17 -1.75
N THR A 87 -0.79 -10.96 -1.47
CA THR A 87 -1.25 -10.56 -0.13
C THR A 87 -2.60 -9.88 -0.23
N ARG A 88 -3.61 -10.47 0.41
CA ARG A 88 -4.93 -9.85 0.55
C ARG A 88 -4.92 -9.03 1.83
N LYS A 89 -5.22 -7.73 1.69
CA LYS A 89 -5.12 -6.75 2.78
C LYS A 89 -6.41 -5.96 2.90
N THR A 90 -6.64 -5.44 4.11
CA THR A 90 -7.74 -4.52 4.37
C THR A 90 -7.23 -3.27 5.09
N LEU A 91 -7.46 -2.12 4.49
CA LEU A 91 -7.25 -0.83 5.13
C LEU A 91 -8.49 -0.43 5.89
N ARG A 92 -8.32 -0.06 7.16
CA ARG A 92 -9.40 0.45 8.00
C ARG A 92 -8.99 1.80 8.57
N GLY A 93 -9.95 2.74 8.55
CA GLY A 93 -9.69 4.07 9.09
C GLY A 93 -10.96 4.88 9.17
N THR A 94 -10.82 6.10 9.65
CA THR A 94 -11.89 7.09 9.69
C THR A 94 -11.52 8.24 8.78
N HIS A 95 -12.46 8.65 7.90
CA HIS A 95 -12.24 9.74 6.95
C HIS A 95 -12.17 11.07 7.69
N GLY A 96 -10.95 11.46 8.08
CA GLY A 96 -10.67 12.65 8.88
C GLY A 96 -9.92 13.76 8.14
N GLY A 97 -9.57 13.55 6.87
CA GLY A 97 -8.89 14.52 6.03
C GLY A 97 -9.39 14.49 4.59
N GLU A 98 -9.11 15.54 3.83
CA GLU A 98 -9.51 15.64 2.44
C GLU A 98 -8.82 14.57 1.59
N LEU A 99 -9.56 13.98 0.64
CA LEU A 99 -9.01 13.07 -0.37
C LEU A 99 -9.75 13.27 -1.68
N TRP A 100 -9.01 13.56 -2.75
CA TRP A 100 -9.53 13.74 -4.11
C TRP A 100 -10.70 14.74 -4.19
N GLY A 101 -10.59 15.84 -3.45
CA GLY A 101 -11.61 16.87 -3.40
C GLY A 101 -12.79 16.57 -2.48
N LEU A 102 -12.81 15.42 -1.81
CA LEU A 102 -13.85 15.07 -0.85
C LEU A 102 -13.44 15.53 0.55
N PRO A 103 -14.18 16.44 1.17
CA PRO A 103 -13.89 16.89 2.53
C PRO A 103 -14.12 15.77 3.54
N PRO A 104 -13.52 15.86 4.73
CA PRO A 104 -13.66 14.83 5.75
C PRO A 104 -15.13 14.64 6.16
N THR A 105 -15.56 13.37 6.19
CA THR A 105 -16.96 13.00 6.54
C THR A 105 -17.08 12.41 7.93
N GLY A 106 -15.97 11.95 8.54
CA GLY A 106 -16.01 11.18 9.76
C GLY A 106 -16.44 9.72 9.56
N ASN A 107 -16.70 9.31 8.32
CA ASN A 107 -17.14 7.94 8.03
C ASN A 107 -16.04 6.93 8.27
N ARG A 108 -16.41 5.77 8.77
CA ARG A 108 -15.50 4.63 8.86
C ARG A 108 -15.37 4.00 7.49
N VAL A 109 -14.13 3.64 7.12
CA VAL A 109 -13.79 3.06 5.83
C VAL A 109 -13.14 1.70 6.04
N GLU A 110 -13.56 0.74 5.21
CA GLU A 110 -12.95 -0.58 5.15
C GLU A 110 -12.74 -0.91 3.67
N TRP A 111 -11.46 -0.98 3.25
CA TRP A 111 -11.11 -1.08 1.85
C TRP A 111 -10.15 -2.24 1.63
N GLU A 112 -10.63 -3.27 0.92
CA GLU A 112 -9.87 -4.50 0.65
C GLU A 112 -9.26 -4.46 -0.74
N PHE A 113 -8.04 -5.01 -0.86
CA PHE A 113 -7.37 -5.20 -2.13
C PHE A 113 -6.32 -6.30 -2.04
N ILE A 114 -5.81 -6.71 -3.19
CA ILE A 114 -4.78 -7.74 -3.30
C ILE A 114 -3.58 -7.14 -4.01
N ASP A 115 -2.40 -7.26 -3.38
CA ASP A 115 -1.12 -6.93 -3.97
C ASP A 115 -0.39 -8.20 -4.37
N ILE A 116 0.38 -8.12 -5.44
CA ILE A 116 1.40 -9.11 -5.77
C ILE A 116 2.74 -8.42 -5.75
N PHE A 117 3.69 -8.98 -5.00
CA PHE A 117 5.06 -8.47 -4.91
C PHE A 117 6.05 -9.52 -5.41
N ARG A 118 7.06 -9.08 -6.17
CA ARG A 118 8.24 -9.90 -6.43
C ARG A 118 9.32 -9.51 -5.45
N ILE A 119 9.95 -10.51 -4.83
CA ILE A 119 11.00 -10.30 -3.84
C ILE A 119 12.35 -10.73 -4.43
N ARG A 120 13.36 -9.88 -4.27
CA ARG A 120 14.75 -10.19 -4.65
C ARG A 120 15.70 -9.64 -3.60
N ASP A 121 16.68 -10.47 -3.20
CA ASP A 121 17.68 -10.09 -2.20
C ASP A 121 17.04 -9.54 -0.91
N GLY A 122 15.92 -10.12 -0.49
CA GLY A 122 15.21 -9.73 0.73
C GLY A 122 14.48 -8.38 0.62
N ARG A 123 14.29 -7.87 -0.60
CA ARG A 123 13.65 -6.57 -0.86
C ARG A 123 12.53 -6.70 -1.88
N ILE A 124 11.61 -5.75 -1.85
CA ILE A 124 10.50 -5.66 -2.81
C ILE A 124 11.03 -5.11 -4.14
N LEU A 125 10.96 -5.94 -5.19
CA LEU A 125 11.48 -5.59 -6.52
C LEU A 125 10.40 -5.12 -7.47
N GLU A 126 9.22 -5.74 -7.43
CA GLU A 126 8.11 -5.38 -8.34
C GLU A 126 6.79 -5.44 -7.59
N HIS A 127 5.84 -4.65 -8.05
CA HIS A 127 4.51 -4.55 -7.45
C HIS A 127 3.43 -4.51 -8.53
N TRP A 128 2.41 -5.33 -8.33
CA TRP A 128 1.17 -5.32 -9.12
C TRP A 128 0.00 -5.24 -8.15
N THR A 129 -1.00 -4.46 -8.50
CA THR A 129 -2.26 -4.42 -7.76
C THR A 129 -3.36 -3.88 -8.66
N HIS A 130 -4.60 -4.10 -8.27
CA HIS A 130 -5.76 -3.42 -8.85
C HIS A 130 -6.63 -2.97 -7.69
N MET A 131 -6.82 -1.67 -7.58
CA MET A 131 -7.54 -1.06 -6.46
C MET A 131 -8.89 -0.53 -6.96
N ASP A 132 -9.94 -0.87 -6.23
CA ASP A 132 -11.29 -0.34 -6.51
C ASP A 132 -11.46 1.03 -5.84
N PHE A 133 -11.04 2.08 -6.53
CA PHE A 133 -11.15 3.45 -6.02
C PHE A 133 -12.59 3.90 -5.90
N GLU A 134 -13.50 3.38 -6.71
CA GLU A 134 -14.92 3.73 -6.62
C GLU A 134 -15.53 3.16 -5.33
N ALA A 135 -15.14 1.96 -4.92
CA ALA A 135 -15.57 1.39 -3.64
C ALA A 135 -15.10 2.25 -2.46
N LEU A 136 -13.86 2.75 -2.51
CA LEU A 136 -13.35 3.66 -1.49
C LEU A 136 -14.12 4.99 -1.51
N ARG A 137 -14.29 5.57 -2.70
CA ARG A 137 -14.99 6.83 -2.87
C ARG A 137 -16.43 6.76 -2.37
N ALA A 138 -17.12 5.64 -2.60
CA ALA A 138 -18.49 5.44 -2.13
C ALA A 138 -18.60 5.52 -0.61
N GLN A 139 -17.60 5.03 0.11
CA GLN A 139 -17.56 5.05 1.58
C GLN A 139 -17.27 6.44 2.15
N MET A 140 -16.72 7.34 1.34
CA MET A 140 -16.42 8.73 1.74
C MET A 140 -17.52 9.71 1.37
N ARG A 141 -18.67 9.24 0.92
CA ARG A 141 -19.81 10.14 0.64
C ARG A 141 -20.47 10.55 1.95
N PRO A 142 -20.88 11.82 2.07
CA PRO A 142 -21.65 12.25 3.23
C PRO A 142 -22.98 11.48 3.27
N ASP A 143 -23.45 11.19 4.49
CA ASP A 143 -24.79 10.67 4.66
C ASP A 143 -25.82 11.71 4.17
N PRO A 144 -26.90 11.26 3.54
CA PRO A 144 -27.95 12.17 3.04
C PRO A 144 -28.69 12.90 4.16
#